data_144bda56c53a0f0371d56e7700aaaa81
#
_entry.id   144bda56c53a0f0371d56e7700aaaa81
#
_cell.length_a   1.000
_cell.length_b   1.000
_cell.length_c   1.000
_cell.angle_alpha   90.00
_cell.angle_beta   90.00
_cell.angle_gamma   90.00
#
_symmetry.space_group_name_H-M   'P 1'
#
loop_
_entity.id
_entity.type
_entity.pdbx_description
1 polymer ?
#
loop_
_entity_poly.entity_id
_entity_poly.type
_entity_poly.pdbx_seq_one_letter_code
_entity_poly.pdbx_strand_id
1 'polypeptide(L)'
;MCIRDRVNTAQQLLALITLADHPNLWALFDTYHLMTEERDYAAAIRTLAPRLWCVHTCENDRGVPGGGLVPWASLFDSLYESGFDGPLVMEAYNSSIGAAPGDFAYSRGMFHNVCPDGAAFVRTGLEFLRGQVASRWQP
;
A
#
# COMPACT_ATOMS: atom_id res chain seq x y z
N MET A 1 -2.88 -2.42 16.19
CA MET A 1 -1.76 -3.38 16.43
C MET A 1 -1.86 -4.45 15.37
N CYS A 2 -0.92 -4.47 14.41
CA CYS A 2 -0.88 -5.52 13.41
C CYS A 2 -0.21 -6.75 14.02
N ILE A 3 -0.95 -7.82 14.17
CA ILE A 3 -0.42 -9.09 14.65
C ILE A 3 0.14 -9.83 13.45
N ARG A 4 1.47 -9.85 13.33
CA ARG A 4 2.20 -10.52 12.25
C ARG A 4 2.73 -11.86 12.73
N ASP A 5 1.85 -12.78 13.01
CA ASP A 5 2.25 -14.06 13.59
C ASP A 5 1.98 -15.26 12.67
N ARG A 6 1.23 -15.09 11.59
CA ARG A 6 0.81 -16.20 10.72
C ARG A 6 1.05 -15.97 9.23
N VAL A 7 0.68 -14.79 8.72
CA VAL A 7 0.77 -14.47 7.30
C VAL A 7 1.50 -13.14 7.17
N ASN A 8 2.73 -13.19 6.68
CA ASN A 8 3.63 -12.05 6.60
C ASN A 8 4.14 -11.79 5.18
N THR A 9 4.10 -12.80 4.30
CA THR A 9 4.60 -12.69 2.94
C THR A 9 3.53 -12.96 1.91
N ALA A 10 3.74 -12.50 0.68
CA ALA A 10 2.87 -12.77 -0.47
C ALA A 10 2.68 -14.26 -0.70
N GLN A 11 3.74 -15.06 -0.56
CA GLN A 11 3.66 -16.52 -0.71
C GLN A 11 2.78 -17.18 0.36
N GLN A 12 2.91 -16.76 1.62
CA GLN A 12 2.08 -17.27 2.71
C GLN A 12 0.62 -16.89 2.51
N LEU A 13 0.34 -15.65 2.06
CA LEU A 13 -1.01 -15.19 1.76
C LEU A 13 -1.62 -16.00 0.61
N LEU A 14 -0.89 -16.20 -0.48
CA LEU A 14 -1.38 -16.99 -1.60
C LEU A 14 -1.64 -18.45 -1.19
N ALA A 15 -0.77 -19.04 -0.38
CA ALA A 15 -0.97 -20.39 0.14
C ALA A 15 -2.23 -20.49 1.00
N LEU A 16 -2.50 -19.49 1.85
CA LEU A 16 -3.72 -19.44 2.65
C LEU A 16 -4.97 -19.31 1.77
N ILE A 17 -4.95 -18.42 0.77
CA ILE A 17 -6.06 -18.24 -0.18
C ILE A 17 -6.32 -19.55 -0.94
N THR A 18 -5.27 -20.22 -1.39
CA THR A 18 -5.35 -21.50 -2.09
C THR A 18 -5.93 -22.60 -1.20
N LEU A 19 -5.49 -22.65 0.06
CA LEU A 19 -5.99 -23.64 1.02
C LEU A 19 -7.47 -23.42 1.35
N ALA A 20 -7.91 -22.18 1.46
CA ALA A 20 -9.29 -21.84 1.75
C ALA A 20 -10.24 -22.13 0.56
N ASP A 21 -9.69 -22.16 -0.65
CA ASP A 21 -10.37 -22.46 -1.92
C ASP A 21 -11.76 -21.82 -2.06
N HIS A 22 -11.84 -20.53 -1.77
CA HIS A 22 -13.11 -19.81 -1.82
C HIS A 22 -13.08 -18.70 -2.89
N PRO A 23 -14.09 -18.61 -3.79
CA PRO A 23 -14.08 -17.68 -4.92
C PRO A 23 -14.08 -16.20 -4.50
N ASN A 24 -14.60 -15.87 -3.32
CA ASN A 24 -14.68 -14.49 -2.81
C ASN A 24 -13.50 -14.11 -1.88
N LEU A 25 -12.47 -14.95 -1.80
CA LEU A 25 -11.28 -14.65 -1.02
C LEU A 25 -10.17 -14.11 -1.93
N TRP A 26 -9.76 -12.89 -1.68
CA TRP A 26 -8.78 -12.14 -2.47
C TRP A 26 -7.68 -11.55 -1.59
N ALA A 27 -6.58 -11.19 -2.21
CA ALA A 27 -5.46 -10.53 -1.55
C ALA A 27 -5.62 -9.01 -1.58
N LEU A 28 -5.27 -8.38 -0.48
CA LEU A 28 -4.94 -6.96 -0.40
C LEU A 28 -3.44 -6.84 -0.18
N PHE A 29 -2.76 -6.08 -1.03
CA PHE A 29 -1.35 -5.75 -0.90
C PHE A 29 -1.22 -4.38 -0.23
N ASP A 30 -0.46 -4.29 0.86
CA ASP A 30 -0.21 -3.03 1.57
C ASP A 30 1.28 -2.70 1.55
N THR A 31 1.62 -1.56 0.98
CA THR A 31 3.02 -1.16 0.77
C THR A 31 3.79 -0.95 2.07
N TYR A 32 3.13 -0.53 3.15
CA TYR A 32 3.75 -0.37 4.45
C TYR A 32 4.02 -1.71 5.16
N HIS A 33 3.01 -2.58 5.17
CA HIS A 33 3.12 -3.84 5.92
C HIS A 33 4.16 -4.79 5.34
N LEU A 34 4.42 -4.70 4.05
CA LEU A 34 5.36 -5.57 3.36
C LEU A 34 6.82 -5.10 3.42
N MET A 35 7.06 -3.84 3.83
CA MET A 35 8.42 -3.28 3.92
C MET A 35 9.38 -4.10 4.78
N THR A 36 8.87 -4.78 5.80
CA THR A 36 9.70 -5.56 6.72
C THR A 36 9.90 -7.02 6.31
N GLU A 37 9.02 -7.53 5.46
CA GLU A 37 8.93 -8.96 5.17
C GLU A 37 9.31 -9.29 3.72
N GLU A 38 9.03 -8.37 2.79
CA GLU A 38 9.34 -8.55 1.38
C GLU A 38 10.56 -7.74 0.95
N ARG A 39 11.48 -8.39 0.27
CA ARG A 39 12.67 -7.72 -0.30
C ARG A 39 12.46 -7.24 -1.74
N ASP A 40 11.48 -7.81 -2.42
CA ASP A 40 11.16 -7.53 -3.82
C ASP A 40 9.64 -7.40 -3.97
N TYR A 41 9.17 -6.15 -4.02
CA TYR A 41 7.76 -5.84 -4.20
C TYR A 41 7.22 -6.32 -5.55
N ALA A 42 8.05 -6.25 -6.59
CA ALA A 42 7.67 -6.71 -7.90
C ALA A 42 7.40 -8.23 -7.91
N ALA A 43 8.26 -9.00 -7.25
CA ALA A 43 8.04 -10.44 -7.08
C ALA A 43 6.79 -10.73 -6.24
N ALA A 44 6.54 -9.97 -5.17
CA ALA A 44 5.36 -10.13 -4.34
C ALA A 44 4.07 -9.82 -5.11
N ILE A 45 4.03 -8.75 -5.91
CA ILE A 45 2.90 -8.43 -6.80
C ILE A 45 2.65 -9.55 -7.80
N ARG A 46 3.69 -10.03 -8.51
CA ARG A 46 3.55 -11.14 -9.46
C ARG A 46 3.02 -12.41 -8.78
N THR A 47 3.44 -12.69 -7.56
CA THR A 47 2.95 -13.83 -6.77
C THR A 47 1.46 -13.70 -6.47
N LEU A 48 0.98 -12.52 -6.10
CA LEU A 48 -0.42 -12.28 -5.74
C LEU A 48 -1.32 -11.99 -6.96
N ALA A 49 -0.77 -11.66 -8.12
CA ALA A 49 -1.51 -11.19 -9.29
C ALA A 49 -2.79 -11.99 -9.61
N PRO A 50 -2.81 -13.35 -9.54
CA PRO A 50 -4.03 -14.11 -9.84
C PRO A 50 -5.16 -13.89 -8.83
N ARG A 51 -4.86 -13.32 -7.67
CA ARG A 51 -5.82 -13.10 -6.56
C ARG A 51 -5.73 -11.70 -5.97
N LEU A 52 -5.00 -10.78 -6.60
CA LEU A 52 -4.86 -9.41 -6.12
C LEU A 52 -6.11 -8.60 -6.46
N TRP A 53 -6.79 -8.09 -5.44
CA TRP A 53 -7.99 -7.28 -5.59
C TRP A 53 -7.73 -5.80 -5.34
N CYS A 54 -6.88 -5.47 -4.37
CA CYS A 54 -6.69 -4.11 -3.91
C CYS A 54 -5.24 -3.86 -3.51
N VAL A 55 -4.75 -2.65 -3.71
CA VAL A 55 -3.45 -2.19 -3.21
C VAL A 55 -3.66 -1.00 -2.29
N HIS A 56 -3.28 -1.12 -1.03
CA HIS A 56 -3.13 0.00 -0.12
C HIS A 56 -1.80 0.69 -0.39
N THR A 57 -1.87 1.99 -0.64
CA THR A 57 -0.72 2.82 -1.03
C THR A 57 -0.40 3.83 0.07
N CYS A 58 0.74 3.67 0.68
CA CYS A 58 1.33 4.63 1.62
C CYS A 58 2.84 4.44 1.65
N GLU A 59 3.56 5.37 2.23
CA GLU A 59 5.00 5.24 2.40
C GLU A 59 5.39 4.27 3.53
N ASN A 60 6.69 3.99 3.62
CA ASN A 60 7.28 3.17 4.67
C ASN A 60 7.07 3.73 6.09
N ASP A 61 6.74 5.00 6.22
CA ASP A 61 6.38 5.68 7.46
C ASP A 61 4.87 5.92 7.63
N ARG A 62 4.05 5.30 6.79
CA ARG A 62 2.59 5.52 6.69
C ARG A 62 2.23 6.90 6.14
N GLY A 63 3.18 7.63 5.61
CA GLY A 63 2.95 8.93 4.99
C GLY A 63 2.32 8.87 3.61
N VAL A 64 2.13 10.05 3.03
CA VAL A 64 1.65 10.23 1.66
C VAL A 64 2.57 9.50 0.67
N PRO A 65 2.03 8.76 -0.30
CA PRO A 65 2.83 8.10 -1.32
C PRO A 65 3.75 9.05 -2.08
N GLY A 66 4.99 8.61 -2.36
CA GLY A 66 5.91 9.27 -3.28
C GLY A 66 7.13 9.95 -2.66
N GLY A 67 7.20 10.06 -1.33
CA GLY A 67 8.28 10.78 -0.65
C GLY A 67 9.24 9.93 0.18
N GLY A 68 9.05 8.63 0.25
CA GLY A 68 9.80 7.75 1.15
C GLY A 68 10.63 6.68 0.43
N LEU A 69 10.62 5.46 0.99
CA LEU A 69 11.47 4.36 0.55
C LEU A 69 10.73 3.32 -0.29
N VAL A 70 9.42 3.44 -0.47
CA VAL A 70 8.66 2.49 -1.28
C VAL A 70 9.13 2.56 -2.74
N PRO A 71 9.48 1.42 -3.36
CA PRO A 71 10.00 1.39 -4.73
C PRO A 71 8.86 1.51 -5.76
N TRP A 72 8.23 2.69 -5.81
CA TRP A 72 7.01 2.96 -6.58
C TRP A 72 7.12 2.60 -8.05
N ALA A 73 8.26 2.89 -8.68
CA ALA A 73 8.44 2.59 -10.10
C ALA A 73 8.29 1.09 -10.37
N SER A 74 9.05 0.25 -9.69
CA SER A 74 9.00 -1.21 -9.88
C SER A 74 7.67 -1.82 -9.42
N LEU A 75 7.03 -1.24 -8.40
CA LEU A 75 5.70 -1.65 -7.95
C LEU A 75 4.66 -1.41 -9.04
N PHE A 76 4.59 -0.19 -9.58
CA PHE A 76 3.62 0.14 -10.62
C PHE A 76 3.92 -0.57 -11.95
N ASP A 77 5.20 -0.79 -12.30
CA ASP A 77 5.57 -1.61 -13.46
C ASP A 77 5.01 -3.03 -13.32
N SER A 78 5.15 -3.63 -12.14
CA SER A 78 4.65 -4.98 -11.88
C SER A 78 3.12 -5.08 -11.84
N LEU A 79 2.44 -4.06 -11.33
CA LEU A 79 0.98 -3.98 -11.38
C LEU A 79 0.50 -3.91 -12.83
N TYR A 80 1.13 -3.06 -13.64
CA TYR A 80 0.80 -2.94 -15.07
C TYR A 80 1.05 -4.25 -15.83
N GLU A 81 2.25 -4.83 -15.67
CA GLU A 81 2.63 -6.10 -16.31
C GLU A 81 1.73 -7.27 -15.91
N SER A 82 1.18 -7.23 -14.68
CA SER A 82 0.25 -8.23 -14.17
C SER A 82 -1.20 -8.02 -14.63
N GLY A 83 -1.49 -6.96 -15.36
CA GLY A 83 -2.85 -6.61 -15.79
C GLY A 83 -3.76 -6.19 -14.65
N PHE A 84 -3.21 -5.65 -13.56
CA PHE A 84 -4.01 -5.20 -12.42
C PHE A 84 -4.89 -4.00 -12.80
N ASP A 85 -6.18 -4.10 -12.55
CA ASP A 85 -7.19 -3.03 -12.76
C ASP A 85 -8.03 -2.72 -11.51
N GLY A 86 -7.59 -3.23 -10.36
CA GLY A 86 -8.27 -3.06 -9.08
C GLY A 86 -8.02 -1.68 -8.44
N PRO A 87 -8.66 -1.41 -7.29
CA PRO A 87 -8.54 -0.13 -6.61
C PRO A 87 -7.15 0.07 -6.00
N LEU A 88 -6.66 1.31 -6.13
CA LEU A 88 -5.54 1.86 -5.36
C LEU A 88 -6.10 2.71 -4.23
N VAL A 89 -5.89 2.32 -2.99
CA VAL A 89 -6.46 2.98 -1.82
C VAL A 89 -5.33 3.60 -0.99
N MET A 90 -5.36 4.90 -0.81
CA MET A 90 -4.39 5.59 0.04
C MET A 90 -4.74 5.39 1.51
N GLU A 91 -4.03 4.49 2.18
CA GLU A 91 -4.09 4.29 3.62
C GLU A 91 -2.89 4.97 4.29
N ALA A 92 -2.88 6.28 4.28
CA ALA A 92 -1.79 7.08 4.79
C ALA A 92 -2.23 7.95 5.97
N TYR A 93 -1.28 8.35 6.80
CA TYR A 93 -1.52 9.11 8.02
C TYR A 93 -0.64 10.36 8.07
N ASN A 94 -1.13 11.39 8.70
CA ASN A 94 -0.38 12.60 9.00
C ASN A 94 -0.70 13.02 10.45
N SER A 95 0.33 13.12 11.27
CA SER A 95 0.19 13.39 12.71
C SER A 95 -0.46 14.74 13.04
N SER A 96 -0.51 15.67 12.10
CA SER A 96 -1.16 16.97 12.30
C SER A 96 -2.62 17.02 11.89
N ILE A 97 -3.12 16.00 11.20
CA ILE A 97 -4.48 15.99 10.66
C ILE A 97 -5.38 15.18 11.57
N GLY A 98 -6.22 15.87 12.34
CA GLY A 98 -7.23 15.26 13.19
C GLY A 98 -6.70 14.46 14.38
N ALA A 99 -5.37 14.46 14.59
CA ALA A 99 -4.79 13.77 15.73
C ALA A 99 -5.00 14.56 17.02
N ALA A 100 -5.61 13.93 18.01
CA ALA A 100 -5.78 14.46 19.35
C ALA A 100 -4.80 13.79 20.32
N PRO A 101 -4.50 14.40 21.47
CA PRO A 101 -3.78 13.73 22.53
C PRO A 101 -4.45 12.40 22.90
N GLY A 102 -3.72 11.29 22.78
CA GLY A 102 -4.24 9.94 22.98
C GLY A 102 -4.51 9.15 21.69
N ASP A 103 -4.59 9.79 20.55
CA ASP A 103 -4.65 9.10 19.26
C ASP A 103 -3.35 8.34 18.98
N PHE A 104 -3.47 7.23 18.26
CA PHE A 104 -2.33 6.38 17.95
C PHE A 104 -1.21 7.14 17.21
N ALA A 105 -1.57 7.93 16.21
CA ALA A 105 -0.62 8.72 15.44
C ALA A 105 0.09 9.78 16.30
N TYR A 106 -0.67 10.49 17.15
CA TYR A 106 -0.16 11.51 18.04
C TYR A 106 0.77 10.93 19.12
N SER A 107 0.33 9.85 19.78
CA SER A 107 1.05 9.27 20.93
C SER A 107 2.38 8.62 20.54
N ARG A 108 2.52 8.19 19.29
CA ARG A 108 3.74 7.54 18.81
C ARG A 108 4.68 8.44 18.03
N GLY A 109 4.22 9.61 17.57
CA GLY A 109 5.02 10.51 16.73
C GLY A 109 5.56 9.81 15.48
N MET A 110 4.83 8.80 14.96
CA MET A 110 5.32 7.91 13.92
C MET A 110 5.23 8.50 12.51
N PHE A 111 4.39 9.51 12.34
CA PHE A 111 4.04 10.00 11.02
C PHE A 111 4.56 11.40 10.80
N HIS A 112 5.24 11.62 9.69
CA HIS A 112 5.70 12.94 9.32
C HIS A 112 4.55 13.86 8.93
N ASN A 113 4.63 15.10 9.37
CA ASN A 113 3.70 16.13 8.97
C ASN A 113 4.15 16.76 7.63
N VAL A 114 3.69 16.20 6.53
CA VAL A 114 4.09 16.63 5.18
C VAL A 114 3.07 17.54 4.49
N CYS A 115 1.87 17.66 5.05
CA CYS A 115 0.79 18.45 4.47
C CYS A 115 0.12 19.32 5.53
N PRO A 116 -0.30 20.55 5.19
CA PRO A 116 -0.88 21.48 6.14
C PRO A 116 -2.29 21.07 6.63
N ASP A 117 -3.02 20.34 5.81
CA ASP A 117 -4.39 19.90 6.10
C ASP A 117 -4.77 18.64 5.33
N GLY A 118 -5.94 18.07 5.65
CA GLY A 118 -6.43 16.83 5.05
C GLY A 118 -6.69 16.92 3.56
N ALA A 119 -7.14 18.09 3.06
CA ALA A 119 -7.38 18.27 1.63
C ALA A 119 -6.09 18.30 0.83
N ALA A 120 -5.06 18.99 1.33
CA ALA A 120 -3.73 18.98 0.75
C ALA A 120 -3.12 17.57 0.77
N PHE A 121 -3.29 16.83 1.87
CA PHE A 121 -2.82 15.46 2.05
C PHE A 121 -3.42 14.51 1.00
N VAL A 122 -4.73 14.51 0.85
CA VAL A 122 -5.44 13.69 -0.14
C VAL A 122 -5.03 14.07 -1.56
N ARG A 123 -4.94 15.38 -1.86
CA ARG A 123 -4.57 15.88 -3.18
C ARG A 123 -3.16 15.44 -3.57
N THR A 124 -2.20 15.63 -2.70
CA THR A 124 -0.80 15.23 -2.96
C THR A 124 -0.68 13.75 -3.28
N GLY A 125 -1.29 12.88 -2.47
CA GLY A 125 -1.26 11.45 -2.73
C GLY A 125 -1.98 11.05 -4.00
N LEU A 126 -3.14 11.64 -4.26
CA LEU A 126 -3.92 11.36 -5.48
C LEU A 126 -3.20 11.81 -6.75
N GLU A 127 -2.55 12.98 -6.74
CA GLU A 127 -1.74 13.48 -7.85
C GLU A 127 -0.57 12.53 -8.15
N PHE A 128 0.14 12.09 -7.10
CA PHE A 128 1.22 11.13 -7.25
C PHE A 128 0.72 9.82 -7.88
N LEU A 129 -0.32 9.22 -7.32
CA LEU A 129 -0.86 7.94 -7.81
C LEU A 129 -1.37 8.06 -9.26
N ARG A 130 -2.08 9.13 -9.59
CA ARG A 130 -2.53 9.40 -10.96
C ARG A 130 -1.37 9.56 -11.93
N GLY A 131 -0.29 10.21 -11.52
CA GLY A 131 0.93 10.32 -12.31
C GLY A 131 1.55 8.96 -12.62
N GLN A 132 1.60 8.06 -11.63
CA GLN A 132 2.10 6.69 -11.81
C GLN A 132 1.22 5.89 -12.78
N VAL A 133 -0.09 6.01 -12.65
CA VAL A 133 -1.05 5.34 -13.56
C VAL A 133 -0.93 5.91 -14.97
N ALA A 134 -0.99 7.23 -15.14
CA ALA A 134 -0.94 7.88 -16.45
C ALA A 134 0.33 7.59 -17.24
N SER A 135 1.43 7.30 -16.57
CA SER A 135 2.70 6.96 -17.23
C SER A 135 2.75 5.53 -17.80
N ARG A 136 1.83 4.65 -17.41
CA ARG A 136 1.83 3.21 -17.75
C ARG A 136 0.56 2.76 -18.47
N TRP A 137 -0.61 3.07 -17.91
CA TRP A 137 -1.91 2.74 -18.50
C TRP A 137 -2.31 3.83 -19.51
N GLN A 138 -1.62 3.89 -20.65
CA GLN A 138 -2.03 4.76 -21.75
C GLN A 138 -3.09 4.03 -22.58
N PRO A 139 -4.14 4.73 -23.04
CA PRO A 139 -5.17 4.15 -23.90
C PRO A 139 -4.62 3.73 -25.26
#